data_4dc14b3cf858fe35ac0d92efc18542d9
#
_entry.id   4dc14b3cf858fe35ac0d92efc18542d9
#
_cell.length_a   1.000
_cell.length_b   1.000
_cell.length_c   1.000
_cell.angle_alpha   90.00
_cell.angle_beta   90.00
_cell.angle_gamma   90.00
#
_symmetry.space_group_name_H-M   'P 1'
#
loop_
_entity.id
_entity.type
_entity.pdbx_description
1 polymer ?
#
loop_
_entity_poly.entity_id
_entity_poly.type
_entity_poly.pdbx_seq_one_letter_code
_entity_poly.pdbx_strand_id
1 'polypeptide(L)'
;MDVAAYDVLHALAVRLAAEAETVAQRYVAALRSDGRFPGGRALSSVQLRDHATPFIGLIASQLMVIGETRGAAPELLGDGAQVQRVMAELHGAQRHRLGWSESDIEREEPLLFAEIERALREAMSPAGGNGASSDGDGGRESPTGFARAALH
;
A
#
# COMPACT_ATOMS: atom_id res chain seq x y z
N MET A 1 -2.36 22.01 5.01
CA MET A 1 -1.14 21.25 4.71
C MET A 1 -0.17 22.17 4.00
N ASP A 2 1.11 22.14 4.33
CA ASP A 2 2.15 23.00 3.73
C ASP A 2 2.47 22.54 2.29
N VAL A 3 2.94 23.48 1.42
CA VAL A 3 3.32 23.17 0.02
C VAL A 3 4.34 22.03 -0.04
N ALA A 4 5.33 22.05 0.84
CA ALA A 4 6.34 21.00 0.93
C ALA A 4 5.75 19.61 1.20
N ALA A 5 4.63 19.51 1.92
CA ALA A 5 3.96 18.25 2.20
C ALA A 5 3.30 17.65 0.93
N TYR A 6 2.79 18.49 0.05
CA TYR A 6 2.22 18.02 -1.23
C TYR A 6 3.30 17.52 -2.19
N ASP A 7 4.46 18.19 -2.22
CA ASP A 7 5.60 17.74 -3.02
C ASP A 7 6.12 16.36 -2.53
N VAL A 8 6.14 16.16 -1.21
CA VAL A 8 6.47 14.86 -0.60
C VAL A 8 5.47 13.79 -0.99
N LEU A 9 4.16 14.09 -0.94
CA LEU A 9 3.12 13.12 -1.35
C LEU A 9 3.28 12.73 -2.82
N HIS A 10 3.55 13.68 -3.71
CA HIS A 10 3.80 13.39 -5.12
C HIS A 10 5.02 12.48 -5.30
N ALA A 11 6.14 12.78 -4.63
CA ALA A 11 7.35 11.95 -4.70
C ALA A 11 7.10 10.52 -4.17
N LEU A 12 6.36 10.36 -3.07
CA LEU A 12 5.96 9.07 -2.52
C LEU A 12 5.07 8.29 -3.49
N ALA A 13 4.11 8.97 -4.13
CA ALA A 13 3.23 8.37 -5.13
C ALA A 13 4.01 7.79 -6.31
N VAL A 14 4.95 8.55 -6.86
CA VAL A 14 5.82 8.10 -7.97
C VAL A 14 6.65 6.88 -7.56
N ARG A 15 7.23 6.90 -6.35
CA ARG A 15 8.01 5.77 -5.82
C ARG A 15 7.13 4.55 -5.61
N LEU A 16 5.96 4.68 -4.99
CA LEU A 16 5.04 3.58 -4.76
C LEU A 16 4.58 2.96 -6.08
N ALA A 17 4.26 3.77 -7.09
CA ALA A 17 3.89 3.28 -8.42
C ALA A 17 5.02 2.48 -9.07
N ALA A 18 6.26 2.97 -8.98
CA ALA A 18 7.43 2.29 -9.53
C ALA A 18 7.73 0.95 -8.82
N GLU A 19 7.40 0.83 -7.53
CA GLU A 19 7.66 -0.35 -6.72
C GLU A 19 6.45 -1.29 -6.55
N ALA A 20 5.32 -1.00 -7.21
CA ALA A 20 4.06 -1.72 -7.01
C ALA A 20 4.20 -3.24 -7.18
N GLU A 21 4.96 -3.69 -8.16
CA GLU A 21 5.22 -5.12 -8.39
C GLU A 21 6.08 -5.73 -7.27
N THR A 22 7.09 -5.03 -6.79
CA THR A 22 7.95 -5.48 -5.68
C THR A 22 7.14 -5.57 -4.38
N VAL A 23 6.27 -4.61 -4.13
CA VAL A 23 5.36 -4.61 -2.96
C VAL A 23 4.40 -5.80 -3.04
N ALA A 24 3.80 -6.04 -4.20
CA ALA A 24 2.92 -7.18 -4.42
C ALA A 24 3.64 -8.54 -4.25
N GLN A 25 4.89 -8.64 -4.67
CA GLN A 25 5.71 -9.84 -4.44
C GLN A 25 6.01 -10.08 -2.96
N ARG A 26 6.34 -9.02 -2.21
CA ARG A 26 6.55 -9.10 -0.75
C ARG A 26 5.27 -9.51 -0.02
N TYR A 27 4.13 -8.95 -0.41
CA TYR A 27 2.83 -9.34 0.11
C TYR A 27 2.53 -10.84 -0.12
N VAL A 28 2.78 -11.37 -1.33
CA VAL A 28 2.63 -12.81 -1.62
C VAL A 28 3.56 -13.65 -0.74
N ALA A 29 4.79 -13.20 -0.52
CA ALA A 29 5.73 -13.88 0.37
C ALA A 29 5.23 -13.88 1.83
N ALA A 30 4.65 -12.78 2.30
CA ALA A 30 4.03 -12.69 3.62
C ALA A 30 2.86 -13.65 3.78
N LEU A 31 1.95 -13.73 2.79
CA LEU A 31 0.85 -14.69 2.79
C LEU A 31 1.32 -16.14 2.85
N ARG A 32 2.39 -16.47 2.14
CA ARG A 32 2.96 -17.83 2.13
C ARG A 32 3.65 -18.22 3.43
N SER A 33 4.27 -17.26 4.10
CA SER A 33 4.96 -17.49 5.36
C SER A 33 4.02 -17.55 6.55
N ASP A 34 2.83 -16.95 6.45
CA ASP A 34 1.85 -16.95 7.51
C ASP A 34 1.01 -18.23 7.49
N GLY A 35 1.24 -19.10 8.48
CA GLY A 35 0.56 -20.39 8.60
C GLY A 35 -0.96 -20.31 8.84
N ARG A 36 -1.51 -19.11 9.06
CA ARG A 36 -2.94 -18.88 9.24
C ARG A 36 -3.74 -18.90 7.94
N PHE A 37 -3.05 -18.79 6.78
CA PHE A 37 -3.68 -18.81 5.47
C PHE A 37 -3.58 -20.20 4.82
N PRO A 38 -4.65 -21.04 4.87
CA PRO A 38 -4.61 -22.40 4.35
C PRO A 38 -4.28 -22.48 2.85
N GLY A 39 -4.78 -21.50 2.08
CA GLY A 39 -4.54 -21.40 0.64
C GLY A 39 -3.18 -20.80 0.25
N GLY A 40 -2.47 -20.16 1.19
CA GLY A 40 -1.26 -19.40 0.86
C GLY A 40 -0.13 -20.22 0.24
N ARG A 41 -0.02 -21.49 0.60
CA ARG A 41 0.99 -22.41 0.05
C ARG A 41 0.50 -23.19 -1.18
N ALA A 42 -0.81 -23.39 -1.31
CA ALA A 42 -1.41 -24.19 -2.37
C ALA A 42 -1.63 -23.37 -3.66
N LEU A 43 -1.80 -22.07 -3.54
CA LEU A 43 -2.10 -21.18 -4.65
C LEU A 43 -0.83 -20.72 -5.37
N SER A 44 -0.94 -20.51 -6.67
CA SER A 44 0.13 -19.88 -7.47
C SER A 44 0.37 -18.44 -7.06
N SER A 45 1.56 -17.89 -7.34
CA SER A 45 1.86 -16.47 -7.08
C SER A 45 0.91 -15.54 -7.83
N VAL A 46 0.45 -15.94 -9.03
CA VAL A 46 -0.52 -15.16 -9.82
C VAL A 46 -1.86 -15.09 -9.10
N GLN A 47 -2.36 -16.22 -8.58
CA GLN A 47 -3.62 -16.27 -7.84
C GLN A 47 -3.55 -15.51 -6.51
N LEU A 48 -2.41 -15.54 -5.82
CA LEU A 48 -2.22 -14.81 -4.56
C LEU A 48 -2.07 -13.30 -4.80
N ARG A 49 -1.32 -12.92 -5.85
CA ARG A 49 -1.12 -11.51 -6.20
C ARG A 49 -2.39 -10.83 -6.70
N ASP A 50 -3.18 -11.57 -7.52
CA ASP A 50 -4.49 -11.13 -8.02
C ASP A 50 -4.53 -9.64 -8.40
N HIS A 51 -5.32 -8.86 -7.69
CA HIS A 51 -5.50 -7.42 -7.89
C HIS A 51 -4.52 -6.56 -7.07
N ALA A 52 -3.55 -7.14 -6.35
CA ALA A 52 -2.66 -6.38 -5.47
C ALA A 52 -1.86 -5.31 -6.22
N THR A 53 -1.24 -5.65 -7.36
CA THR A 53 -0.46 -4.69 -8.14
C THR A 53 -1.31 -3.50 -8.64
N PRO A 54 -2.47 -3.71 -9.31
CA PRO A 54 -3.32 -2.59 -9.71
C PRO A 54 -3.91 -1.83 -8.52
N PHE A 55 -4.19 -2.47 -7.39
CA PHE A 55 -4.66 -1.79 -6.19
C PHE A 55 -3.59 -0.84 -5.61
N ILE A 56 -2.34 -1.28 -5.53
CA ILE A 56 -1.20 -0.45 -5.13
C ILE A 56 -1.04 0.74 -6.08
N GLY A 57 -1.16 0.49 -7.40
CA GLY A 57 -1.13 1.54 -8.42
C GLY A 57 -2.24 2.57 -8.25
N LEU A 58 -3.44 2.14 -7.86
CA LEU A 58 -4.56 3.03 -7.58
C LEU A 58 -4.30 3.91 -6.36
N ILE A 59 -3.75 3.35 -5.27
CA ILE A 59 -3.34 4.12 -4.09
C ILE A 59 -2.29 5.17 -4.49
N ALA A 60 -1.28 4.77 -5.27
CA ALA A 60 -0.27 5.70 -5.77
C ALA A 60 -0.90 6.83 -6.59
N SER A 61 -1.85 6.52 -7.48
CA SER A 61 -2.57 7.51 -8.27
C SER A 61 -3.36 8.50 -7.41
N GLN A 62 -4.01 8.03 -6.35
CA GLN A 62 -4.74 8.90 -5.42
C GLN A 62 -3.80 9.83 -4.65
N LEU A 63 -2.66 9.32 -4.18
CA LEU A 63 -1.63 10.15 -3.53
C LEU A 63 -1.08 11.21 -4.50
N MET A 64 -0.91 10.85 -5.79
CA MET A 64 -0.48 11.78 -6.83
C MET A 64 -1.50 12.89 -7.05
N VAL A 65 -2.79 12.55 -7.17
CA VAL A 65 -3.88 13.52 -7.30
C VAL A 65 -3.89 14.47 -6.11
N ILE A 66 -3.75 13.97 -4.87
CA ILE A 66 -3.69 14.82 -3.68
C ILE A 66 -2.49 15.76 -3.75
N GLY A 67 -1.31 15.26 -4.13
CA GLY A 67 -0.09 16.05 -4.27
C GLY A 67 -0.22 17.16 -5.31
N GLU A 68 -0.65 16.82 -6.52
CA GLU A 68 -0.76 17.74 -7.66
C GLU A 68 -1.87 18.77 -7.49
N THR A 69 -3.03 18.36 -7.02
CA THR A 69 -4.19 19.24 -6.86
C THR A 69 -4.22 19.96 -5.51
N ARG A 70 -3.28 19.62 -4.61
CA ARG A 70 -3.26 20.13 -3.23
C ARG A 70 -4.58 19.87 -2.49
N GLY A 71 -5.22 18.72 -2.81
CA GLY A 71 -6.51 18.34 -2.26
C GLY A 71 -7.71 19.10 -2.85
N ALA A 72 -7.54 19.86 -3.94
CA ALA A 72 -8.60 20.68 -4.54
C ALA A 72 -9.47 19.94 -5.58
N ALA A 73 -9.31 18.63 -5.75
CA ALA A 73 -10.08 17.81 -6.69
C ALA A 73 -10.77 16.63 -6.00
N PRO A 74 -11.75 16.86 -5.11
CA PRO A 74 -12.43 15.81 -4.36
C PRO A 74 -13.18 14.81 -5.25
N GLU A 75 -13.65 15.23 -6.42
CA GLU A 75 -14.33 14.36 -7.40
C GLU A 75 -13.40 13.25 -7.92
N LEU A 76 -12.13 13.55 -8.21
CA LEU A 76 -11.15 12.55 -8.66
C LEU A 76 -10.84 11.53 -7.56
N LEU A 77 -10.85 11.95 -6.31
CA LEU A 77 -10.69 11.05 -5.18
C LEU A 77 -11.93 10.17 -4.99
N GLY A 78 -13.12 10.71 -5.23
CA GLY A 78 -14.38 9.97 -5.21
C GLY A 78 -14.40 8.85 -6.26
N ASP A 79 -13.99 9.13 -7.47
CA ASP A 79 -13.87 8.14 -8.55
C ASP A 79 -12.86 7.05 -8.19
N GLY A 80 -11.71 7.42 -7.62
CA GLY A 80 -10.72 6.47 -7.12
C GLY A 80 -11.26 5.56 -6.02
N ALA A 81 -12.03 6.10 -5.08
CA ALA A 81 -12.67 5.30 -4.01
C ALA A 81 -13.70 4.31 -4.56
N GLN A 82 -14.43 4.67 -5.62
CA GLN A 82 -15.35 3.75 -6.27
C GLN A 82 -14.62 2.61 -6.97
N VAL A 83 -13.52 2.87 -7.65
CA VAL A 83 -12.68 1.84 -8.25
C VAL A 83 -12.12 0.90 -7.19
N GLN A 84 -11.63 1.44 -6.05
CA GLN A 84 -11.17 0.62 -4.92
C GLN A 84 -12.24 -0.33 -4.42
N ARG A 85 -13.49 0.13 -4.27
CA ARG A 85 -14.61 -0.71 -3.84
C ARG A 85 -14.84 -1.86 -4.80
N VAL A 86 -14.89 -1.59 -6.10
CA VAL A 86 -15.08 -2.63 -7.13
C VAL A 86 -13.92 -3.64 -7.08
N MET A 87 -12.69 -3.18 -6.92
CA MET A 87 -11.53 -4.08 -6.81
C MET A 87 -11.59 -4.94 -5.54
N ALA A 88 -12.01 -4.38 -4.41
CA ALA A 88 -12.19 -5.13 -3.17
C ALA A 88 -13.28 -6.21 -3.29
N GLU A 89 -14.39 -5.89 -3.95
CA GLU A 89 -15.48 -6.84 -4.21
C GLU A 89 -15.00 -7.99 -5.12
N LEU A 90 -14.28 -7.69 -6.19
CA LEU A 90 -13.71 -8.70 -7.11
C LEU A 90 -12.68 -9.57 -6.39
N HIS A 91 -11.81 -8.98 -5.58
CA HIS A 91 -10.82 -9.70 -4.78
C HIS A 91 -11.50 -10.64 -3.78
N GLY A 92 -12.46 -10.14 -2.99
CA GLY A 92 -13.21 -10.96 -2.05
C GLY A 92 -13.94 -12.12 -2.73
N ALA A 93 -14.60 -11.86 -3.87
CA ALA A 93 -15.27 -12.89 -4.65
C ALA A 93 -14.28 -13.95 -5.19
N GLN A 94 -13.08 -13.55 -5.59
CA GLN A 94 -12.06 -14.49 -6.04
C GLN A 94 -11.53 -15.32 -4.86
N ARG A 95 -11.21 -14.72 -3.72
CA ARG A 95 -10.75 -15.43 -2.52
C ARG A 95 -11.79 -16.46 -2.06
N HIS A 96 -13.06 -16.06 -2.07
CA HIS A 96 -14.15 -16.97 -1.73
C HIS A 96 -14.24 -18.18 -2.68
N ARG A 97 -14.12 -17.95 -4.01
CA ARG A 97 -14.05 -19.06 -5.00
C ARG A 97 -12.83 -19.97 -4.79
N LEU A 98 -11.76 -19.47 -4.23
CA LEU A 98 -10.56 -20.22 -3.88
C LEU A 98 -10.64 -20.92 -2.51
N GLY A 99 -11.81 -20.86 -1.84
CA GLY A 99 -12.09 -21.53 -0.59
C GLY A 99 -11.66 -20.79 0.67
N TRP A 100 -11.37 -19.48 0.56
CA TRP A 100 -11.05 -18.64 1.73
C TRP A 100 -12.33 -18.27 2.47
N SER A 101 -12.27 -18.29 3.80
CA SER A 101 -13.32 -17.78 4.65
C SER A 101 -13.28 -16.25 4.71
N GLU A 102 -14.39 -15.64 5.11
CA GLU A 102 -14.47 -14.19 5.34
C GLU A 102 -13.39 -13.72 6.33
N SER A 103 -13.19 -14.46 7.41
CA SER A 103 -12.14 -14.16 8.39
C SER A 103 -10.71 -14.31 7.85
N ASP A 104 -10.48 -15.12 6.81
CA ASP A 104 -9.18 -15.19 6.14
C ASP A 104 -8.96 -13.93 5.29
N ILE A 105 -10.00 -13.49 4.57
CA ILE A 105 -9.96 -12.27 3.74
C ILE A 105 -9.73 -11.04 4.60
N GLU A 106 -10.45 -10.90 5.73
CA GLU A 106 -10.26 -9.80 6.68
C GLU A 106 -8.84 -9.76 7.27
N ARG A 107 -8.20 -10.91 7.48
CA ARG A 107 -6.81 -10.99 7.96
C ARG A 107 -5.78 -10.74 6.88
N GLU A 108 -6.13 -10.92 5.61
CA GLU A 108 -5.25 -10.69 4.47
C GLU A 108 -4.97 -9.20 4.26
N GLU A 109 -5.98 -8.36 4.38
CA GLU A 109 -5.91 -6.92 4.12
C GLU A 109 -4.77 -6.22 4.90
N PRO A 110 -4.61 -6.42 6.22
CA PRO A 110 -3.51 -5.82 6.97
C PRO A 110 -2.11 -6.20 6.46
N LEU A 111 -1.94 -7.36 5.84
CA LEU A 111 -0.64 -7.75 5.27
C LEU A 111 -0.30 -6.91 4.04
N LEU A 112 -1.27 -6.66 3.16
CA LEU A 112 -1.05 -5.80 2.00
C LEU A 112 -0.73 -4.37 2.43
N PHE A 113 -1.50 -3.81 3.37
CA PHE A 113 -1.24 -2.46 3.88
C PHE A 113 0.10 -2.35 4.60
N ALA A 114 0.53 -3.36 5.34
CA ALA A 114 1.84 -3.37 5.99
C ALA A 114 2.99 -3.26 4.96
N GLU A 115 2.87 -3.94 3.80
CA GLU A 115 3.88 -3.86 2.76
C GLU A 115 3.84 -2.52 2.00
N ILE A 116 2.66 -1.93 1.80
CA ILE A 116 2.52 -0.58 1.24
C ILE A 116 3.15 0.47 2.19
N GLU A 117 2.82 0.43 3.48
CA GLU A 117 3.40 1.32 4.48
C GLU A 117 4.92 1.16 4.59
N ARG A 118 5.41 -0.06 4.48
CA ARG A 118 6.85 -0.33 4.44
C ARG A 118 7.50 0.35 3.25
N ALA A 119 6.94 0.21 2.04
CA ALA A 119 7.45 0.86 0.84
C ALA A 119 7.47 2.39 0.97
N LEU A 120 6.41 2.98 1.53
CA LEU A 120 6.35 4.42 1.78
C LEU A 120 7.40 4.87 2.80
N ARG A 121 7.63 4.11 3.89
CA ARG A 121 8.71 4.41 4.85
C ARG A 121 10.10 4.31 4.23
N GLU A 122 10.33 3.28 3.41
CA GLU A 122 11.59 3.11 2.67
C GLU A 122 11.83 4.29 1.70
N ALA A 123 10.77 4.76 1.04
CA ALA A 123 10.84 5.92 0.14
C ALA A 123 11.13 7.25 0.86
N MET A 124 10.72 7.38 2.12
CA MET A 124 11.01 8.56 2.96
C MET A 124 12.39 8.51 3.61
N SER A 125 13.00 7.34 3.70
CA SER A 125 14.36 7.23 4.25
C SER A 125 15.36 7.81 3.25
N PRO A 126 16.23 8.73 3.64
CA PRO A 126 17.26 9.23 2.74
C PRO A 126 18.09 8.03 2.28
N ALA A 127 18.23 7.87 0.96
CA ALA A 127 19.03 6.82 0.34
C ALA A 127 20.39 6.79 1.04
N GLY A 128 20.73 5.62 1.61
CA GLY A 128 21.83 5.45 2.53
C GLY A 128 23.09 6.15 2.09
N GLY A 129 23.39 7.25 2.76
CA GLY A 129 24.70 7.84 2.77
C GLY A 129 25.65 6.85 3.47
N ASN A 130 26.62 6.35 2.74
CA ASN A 130 27.74 5.63 3.27
C ASN A 130 28.35 6.36 4.47
N GLY A 131 28.42 5.66 5.58
CA GLY A 131 29.34 5.78 6.67
C GLY A 131 29.67 7.16 7.21
N ALA A 132 29.08 7.51 8.37
CA ALA A 132 29.80 8.13 9.49
C ALA A 132 28.89 8.11 10.72
N SER A 133 29.38 7.50 11.77
CA SER A 133 28.81 7.49 13.11
C SER A 133 28.70 8.92 13.65
N SER A 134 27.55 9.29 14.25
CA SER A 134 27.55 10.12 15.44
C SER A 134 26.13 10.13 16.07
N ASP A 135 26.11 9.89 17.36
CA ASP A 135 25.00 9.96 18.28
C ASP A 135 24.18 11.26 18.16
N GLY A 136 22.85 11.15 18.33
CA GLY A 136 21.95 12.30 18.44
C GLY A 136 20.50 11.85 18.59
N ASP A 137 20.11 11.62 19.84
CA ASP A 137 18.74 11.53 20.35
C ASP A 137 17.85 12.68 19.82
N GLY A 138 16.65 12.37 19.31
CA GLY A 138 15.67 13.35 18.91
C GLY A 138 14.38 12.71 18.46
N GLY A 139 13.38 12.73 19.33
CA GLY A 139 12.04 12.19 19.12
C GLY A 139 11.41 12.57 17.78
N ARG A 140 11.05 11.58 17.00
CA ARG A 140 10.29 11.74 15.75
C ARG A 140 8.89 11.17 15.92
N GLU A 141 7.93 12.05 15.79
CA GLU A 141 6.53 11.66 15.57
C GLU A 141 6.42 10.86 14.27
N SER A 142 5.77 9.71 14.35
CA SER A 142 5.57 8.81 13.21
C SER A 142 4.54 9.40 12.23
N PRO A 143 4.84 9.46 10.93
CA PRO A 143 3.90 9.95 9.90
C PRO A 143 2.78 8.95 9.54
N THR A 144 2.60 7.90 10.32
CA THR A 144 1.64 6.81 10.11
C THR A 144 0.17 7.24 10.12
N GLY A 145 -0.16 8.45 10.56
CA GLY A 145 -1.55 8.94 10.59
C GLY A 145 -2.15 9.31 9.24
N PHE A 146 -1.32 9.66 8.26
CA PHE A 146 -1.81 10.22 7.00
C PHE A 146 -2.24 9.19 5.95
N ALA A 147 -1.54 8.07 5.86
CA ALA A 147 -1.89 7.02 4.89
C ALA A 147 -3.23 6.34 5.23
N ARG A 148 -3.57 6.27 6.53
CA ARG A 148 -4.79 5.61 6.99
C ARG A 148 -6.05 6.46 6.79
N ALA A 149 -5.92 7.79 6.72
CA ALA A 149 -7.06 8.70 6.51
C ALA A 149 -7.48 8.80 5.04
N ALA A 150 -6.61 8.43 4.09
CA ALA A 150 -6.93 8.42 2.66
C ALA A 150 -7.60 7.11 2.18
N LEU A 151 -7.72 6.11 3.10
CA LEU A 151 -8.16 4.75 2.78
C LEU A 151 -9.51 4.38 3.43
N HIS A 152 -10.14 5.34 4.12
CA HIS A 152 -11.50 5.22 4.68
C HIS A 152 -12.42 6.28 4.03
#